data_f41fa790bc457e40cee4bd751679b2ba
#
_entry.id   f41fa790bc457e40cee4bd751679b2ba
#
_cell.length_a   1.000
_cell.length_b   1.000
_cell.length_c   1.000
_cell.angle_alpha   90.00
_cell.angle_beta   90.00
_cell.angle_gamma   90.00
#
_symmetry.space_group_name_H-M   'P 1'
#
loop_
_entity.id
_entity.type
_entity.pdbx_description
1 polymer ?
#
loop_
_entity_poly.entity_id
_entity_poly.type
_entity_poly.pdbx_seq_one_letter_code
_entity_poly.pdbx_strand_id
1 'polypeptide(L)'
;STSELFGLVQEVPQKETTPFYPRSPYGVAKQYGFWITKNYRESYGMFAVNGILFNHESERRGETFVTRKITLAAARIAQGFHLDARRDWGYAKDYVECMWLILQHDTPEDFVIATGEYHTVREFATLAFKEAGIDLRWEGEGVNEKGIDTATGKVLVEVDPKYFRPSEVEQLLGDPTKAKTLLGWNPQQTSFEELVHIMAEHDMKFVRKLHLRSKED
;
A
#
# COMPACT_ATOMS: atom_id res chain seq x y z
N SER A 1 3.79 -1.77 13.96
CA SER A 1 2.33 -1.84 13.96
C SER A 1 1.75 -1.56 12.57
N THR A 2 0.50 -1.17 12.43
CA THR A 2 -0.20 -1.10 11.15
C THR A 2 -1.28 -0.03 11.15
N SER A 3 -1.58 0.57 9.98
CA SER A 3 -2.72 1.47 9.79
C SER A 3 -4.10 0.82 10.05
N GLU A 4 -4.18 -0.52 10.04
CA GLU A 4 -5.40 -1.26 10.40
C GLU A 4 -5.88 -1.04 11.85
N LEU A 5 -5.03 -0.46 12.72
CA LEU A 5 -5.44 0.02 14.04
C LEU A 5 -6.55 1.07 13.94
N PHE A 6 -6.50 1.93 12.93
CA PHE A 6 -7.47 3.01 12.75
C PHE A 6 -8.83 2.51 12.31
N GLY A 7 -8.90 1.44 11.51
CA GLY A 7 -10.12 0.72 11.14
C GLY A 7 -11.24 1.63 10.63
N LEU A 8 -12.32 1.81 11.44
CA LEU A 8 -13.32 2.84 11.18
C LEU A 8 -12.71 4.21 11.52
N VAL A 9 -12.20 4.87 10.51
CA VAL A 9 -11.40 6.09 10.62
C VAL A 9 -12.16 7.20 11.36
N GLN A 10 -11.58 7.73 12.44
CA GLN A 10 -12.16 8.77 13.29
C GLN A 10 -11.67 10.17 12.91
N GLU A 11 -10.55 10.26 12.20
CA GLU A 11 -9.90 11.52 11.80
C GLU A 11 -9.13 11.30 10.50
N VAL A 12 -9.08 12.28 9.61
CA VAL A 12 -8.32 12.28 8.36
C VAL A 12 -7.50 13.56 8.25
N PRO A 13 -6.18 13.50 8.04
CA PRO A 13 -5.34 12.31 8.03
C PRO A 13 -5.15 11.70 9.44
N GLN A 14 -4.75 10.42 9.49
CA GLN A 14 -4.48 9.72 10.76
C GLN A 14 -3.08 10.02 11.26
N LYS A 15 -2.98 10.37 12.54
CA LYS A 15 -1.74 10.67 13.26
C LYS A 15 -1.62 9.82 14.54
N GLU A 16 -0.53 9.95 15.26
CA GLU A 16 -0.23 9.15 16.45
C GLU A 16 -1.29 9.26 17.57
N THR A 17 -2.04 10.36 17.59
CA THR A 17 -3.10 10.63 18.59
C THR A 17 -4.50 10.26 18.11
N THR A 18 -4.66 9.86 16.84
CA THR A 18 -5.95 9.45 16.29
C THR A 18 -6.47 8.21 17.00
N PRO A 19 -7.71 8.19 17.50
CA PRO A 19 -8.29 7.03 18.17
C PRO A 19 -8.32 5.80 17.27
N PHE A 20 -7.97 4.63 17.85
CA PHE A 20 -8.07 3.35 17.16
C PHE A 20 -9.51 2.82 17.18
N TYR A 21 -9.95 2.28 16.06
CA TYR A 21 -11.25 1.60 15.93
C TYR A 21 -11.11 0.40 14.97
N PRO A 22 -10.38 -0.66 15.36
CA PRO A 22 -10.11 -1.79 14.45
C PRO A 22 -11.40 -2.47 13.99
N ARG A 23 -11.44 -2.90 12.74
CA ARG A 23 -12.60 -3.52 12.09
C ARG A 23 -12.34 -4.97 11.68
N SER A 24 -11.23 -5.54 12.14
CA SER A 24 -10.86 -6.93 11.85
C SER A 24 -10.19 -7.60 13.05
N PRO A 25 -10.26 -8.94 13.18
CA PRO A 25 -9.48 -9.67 14.19
C PRO A 25 -7.98 -9.38 14.10
N TYR A 26 -7.47 -9.18 12.89
CA TYR A 26 -6.09 -8.75 12.66
C TYR A 26 -5.81 -7.38 13.30
N GLY A 27 -6.65 -6.38 13.03
CA GLY A 27 -6.50 -5.03 13.63
C GLY A 27 -6.54 -5.08 15.15
N VAL A 28 -7.44 -5.86 15.74
CA VAL A 28 -7.54 -6.06 17.21
C VAL A 28 -6.26 -6.69 17.76
N ALA A 29 -5.74 -7.73 17.13
CA ALA A 29 -4.49 -8.37 17.56
C ALA A 29 -3.29 -7.39 17.46
N LYS A 30 -3.24 -6.58 16.42
CA LYS A 30 -2.22 -5.54 16.27
C LYS A 30 -2.37 -4.40 17.28
N GLN A 31 -3.59 -4.07 17.68
CA GLN A 31 -3.85 -3.12 18.79
C GLN A 31 -3.33 -3.64 20.11
N TYR A 32 -3.52 -4.93 20.43
CA TYR A 32 -2.88 -5.53 21.59
C TYR A 32 -1.34 -5.37 21.52
N GLY A 33 -0.73 -5.68 20.37
CA GLY A 33 0.72 -5.52 20.17
C GLY A 33 1.19 -4.07 20.37
N PHE A 34 0.42 -3.10 19.92
CA PHE A 34 0.70 -1.68 20.14
C PHE A 34 0.74 -1.33 21.63
N TRP A 35 -0.30 -1.69 22.38
CA TRP A 35 -0.43 -1.34 23.78
C TRP A 35 0.54 -2.11 24.68
N ILE A 36 0.85 -3.37 24.38
CA ILE A 36 1.86 -4.10 25.17
C ILE A 36 3.25 -3.49 24.98
N THR A 37 3.61 -3.05 23.78
CA THR A 37 4.87 -2.33 23.50
C THR A 37 4.96 -1.06 24.33
N LYS A 38 3.90 -0.25 24.33
CA LYS A 38 3.81 0.97 25.11
C LYS A 38 3.89 0.70 26.62
N ASN A 39 3.19 -0.34 27.10
CA ASN A 39 3.21 -0.74 28.51
C ASN A 39 4.64 -1.12 28.95
N TYR A 40 5.36 -1.90 28.17
CA TYR A 40 6.74 -2.28 28.50
C TYR A 40 7.69 -1.08 28.50
N ARG A 41 7.52 -0.15 27.59
CA ARG A 41 8.25 1.12 27.58
C ARG A 41 8.04 1.90 28.88
N GLU A 42 6.78 2.10 29.27
CA GLU A 42 6.40 2.91 30.44
C GLU A 42 6.72 2.22 31.78
N SER A 43 6.51 0.90 31.87
CA SER A 43 6.68 0.15 33.11
C SER A 43 8.13 -0.25 33.40
N TYR A 44 8.92 -0.50 32.38
CA TYR A 44 10.27 -1.06 32.53
C TYR A 44 11.38 -0.16 31.95
N GLY A 45 11.04 1.03 31.46
CA GLY A 45 12.02 1.93 30.85
C GLY A 45 12.69 1.37 29.59
N MET A 46 12.04 0.43 28.89
CA MET A 46 12.59 -0.15 27.66
C MET A 46 12.56 0.85 26.52
N PHE A 47 13.59 0.85 25.69
CA PHE A 47 13.55 1.55 24.40
C PHE A 47 12.70 0.74 23.42
N ALA A 48 11.39 0.80 23.59
CA ALA A 48 10.40 0.08 22.79
C ALA A 48 9.48 1.09 22.09
N VAL A 49 9.39 1.01 20.76
CA VAL A 49 8.70 1.97 19.90
C VAL A 49 7.71 1.28 18.97
N ASN A 50 6.65 2.00 18.59
CA ASN A 50 5.74 1.54 17.55
C ASN A 50 5.91 2.41 16.29
N GLY A 51 6.24 1.77 15.18
CA GLY A 51 5.99 2.34 13.87
C GLY A 51 4.57 1.94 13.42
N ILE A 52 3.68 2.88 13.19
CA ILE A 52 2.35 2.63 12.65
C ILE A 52 2.45 2.75 11.13
N LEU A 53 2.74 1.62 10.49
CA LEU A 53 3.02 1.60 9.06
C LEU A 53 1.74 1.59 8.23
N PHE A 54 1.68 2.51 7.28
CA PHE A 54 0.72 2.49 6.18
C PHE A 54 1.16 1.50 5.12
N ASN A 55 0.44 1.38 4.01
CA ASN A 55 0.74 0.37 3.01
C ASN A 55 2.12 0.62 2.39
N HIS A 56 3.00 -0.35 2.50
CA HIS A 56 4.35 -0.29 1.97
C HIS A 56 4.56 -1.42 0.97
N GLU A 57 4.94 -1.04 -0.22
CA GLU A 57 4.97 -1.89 -1.39
C GLU A 57 6.38 -1.99 -1.96
N SER A 58 6.65 -3.03 -2.71
CA SER A 58 7.90 -3.22 -3.43
C SER A 58 7.73 -4.31 -4.50
N GLU A 59 8.75 -4.47 -5.33
CA GLU A 59 8.90 -5.59 -6.26
C GLU A 59 8.90 -6.96 -5.57
N ARG A 60 9.05 -7.01 -4.23
CA ARG A 60 9.00 -8.22 -3.40
C ARG A 60 7.65 -8.42 -2.68
N ARG A 61 6.68 -7.57 -2.95
CA ARG A 61 5.34 -7.70 -2.35
C ARG A 61 4.73 -9.06 -2.69
N GLY A 62 4.06 -9.69 -1.73
CA GLY A 62 3.39 -10.98 -1.98
C GLY A 62 2.35 -10.88 -3.11
N GLU A 63 2.30 -11.89 -3.97
CA GLU A 63 1.46 -11.90 -5.20
C GLU A 63 -0.04 -11.87 -4.93
N THR A 64 -0.47 -12.11 -3.69
CA THR A 64 -1.88 -12.03 -3.27
C THR A 64 -2.36 -10.62 -2.97
N PHE A 65 -1.43 -9.65 -2.84
CA PHE A 65 -1.78 -8.25 -2.58
C PHE A 65 -2.14 -7.51 -3.88
N VAL A 66 -3.05 -6.53 -3.75
CA VAL A 66 -3.66 -5.84 -4.89
C VAL A 66 -2.63 -5.20 -5.82
N THR A 67 -1.64 -4.50 -5.29
CA THR A 67 -0.59 -3.84 -6.06
C THR A 67 0.21 -4.84 -6.89
N ARG A 68 0.67 -5.94 -6.26
CA ARG A 68 1.43 -6.97 -6.97
C ARG A 68 0.57 -7.76 -7.96
N LYS A 69 -0.71 -8.00 -7.66
CA LYS A 69 -1.65 -8.58 -8.61
C LYS A 69 -1.78 -7.71 -9.87
N ILE A 70 -1.86 -6.39 -9.69
CA ILE A 70 -1.99 -5.46 -10.82
C ILE A 70 -0.74 -5.47 -11.69
N THR A 71 0.47 -5.37 -11.11
CA THR A 71 1.71 -5.36 -11.88
C THR A 71 1.96 -6.68 -12.59
N LEU A 72 1.67 -7.83 -11.95
CA LEU A 72 1.68 -9.14 -12.59
C LEU A 72 0.60 -9.28 -13.66
N ALA A 73 -0.59 -8.70 -13.44
CA ALA A 73 -1.67 -8.71 -14.41
C ALA A 73 -1.34 -7.83 -15.62
N ALA A 74 -0.79 -6.63 -15.43
CA ALA A 74 -0.30 -5.80 -16.53
C ALA A 74 0.76 -6.56 -17.36
N ALA A 75 1.61 -7.34 -16.69
CA ALA A 75 2.58 -8.20 -17.35
C ALA A 75 1.98 -9.45 -18.03
N ARG A 76 0.79 -9.94 -17.58
CA ARG A 76 0.12 -11.20 -18.04
C ARG A 76 -1.28 -11.01 -18.61
N ILE A 77 -1.89 -9.82 -18.47
CA ILE A 77 -3.30 -9.48 -18.79
C ILE A 77 -4.35 -10.05 -17.80
N ALA A 78 -4.81 -9.18 -16.92
CA ALA A 78 -6.02 -8.89 -16.13
C ALA A 78 -6.84 -9.96 -15.38
N GLN A 79 -7.12 -9.67 -14.10
CA GLN A 79 -8.34 -10.08 -13.37
C GLN A 79 -8.69 -9.09 -12.23
N GLY A 80 -9.99 -8.89 -11.97
CA GLY A 80 -10.72 -7.85 -11.30
C GLY A 80 -10.36 -7.35 -9.90
N PHE A 81 -10.57 -6.03 -9.65
CA PHE A 81 -10.27 -5.33 -8.40
C PHE A 81 -11.31 -4.25 -8.05
N HIS A 82 -11.32 -3.80 -6.77
CA HIS A 82 -12.09 -2.63 -6.33
C HIS A 82 -11.32 -1.34 -6.64
N LEU A 83 -11.73 -0.62 -7.65
CA LEU A 83 -10.95 0.43 -8.30
C LEU A 83 -10.95 1.78 -7.57
N ASP A 84 -11.98 2.10 -6.77
CA ASP A 84 -12.11 3.38 -6.04
C ASP A 84 -11.45 3.37 -4.66
N ALA A 85 -10.99 2.23 -4.17
CA ALA A 85 -10.31 2.14 -2.89
C ALA A 85 -9.05 3.03 -2.89
N ARG A 86 -8.94 3.90 -1.86
CA ARG A 86 -7.83 4.84 -1.69
C ARG A 86 -6.88 4.35 -0.63
N ARG A 87 -5.60 4.38 -0.92
CA ARG A 87 -4.54 3.95 0.00
C ARG A 87 -3.35 4.89 -0.07
N ASP A 88 -2.73 5.07 1.08
CA ASP A 88 -1.41 5.68 1.19
C ASP A 88 -0.38 4.57 0.94
N TRP A 89 0.25 4.56 -0.24
CA TRP A 89 1.25 3.60 -0.65
C TRP A 89 2.62 4.23 -0.72
N GLY A 90 3.57 3.69 0.04
CA GLY A 90 4.98 4.08 -0.02
C GLY A 90 5.89 2.92 -0.42
N TYR A 91 7.14 3.23 -0.74
CA TYR A 91 8.14 2.23 -1.05
C TYR A 91 8.70 1.61 0.24
N ALA A 92 8.70 0.28 0.31
CA ALA A 92 9.11 -0.44 1.52
C ALA A 92 10.54 -0.12 1.98
N LYS A 93 11.45 0.20 1.05
CA LYS A 93 12.81 0.62 1.37
C LYS A 93 12.84 1.92 2.17
N ASP A 94 12.04 2.91 1.80
CA ASP A 94 11.95 4.20 2.48
C ASP A 94 11.39 4.02 3.90
N TYR A 95 10.43 3.09 4.06
CA TYR A 95 9.85 2.74 5.36
C TYR A 95 10.87 2.05 6.28
N VAL A 96 11.73 1.18 5.74
CA VAL A 96 12.81 0.55 6.50
C VAL A 96 13.83 1.60 6.97
N GLU A 97 14.12 2.60 6.15
CA GLU A 97 14.96 3.74 6.55
C GLU A 97 14.33 4.49 7.74
N CYS A 98 13.02 4.77 7.70
CA CYS A 98 12.32 5.38 8.82
C CYS A 98 12.40 4.53 10.10
N MET A 99 12.23 3.21 9.98
CA MET A 99 12.39 2.31 11.14
C MET A 99 13.77 2.42 11.78
N TRP A 100 14.81 2.53 10.95
CA TRP A 100 16.18 2.73 11.45
C TRP A 100 16.35 4.08 12.14
N LEU A 101 15.81 5.16 11.56
CA LEU A 101 15.84 6.51 12.14
C LEU A 101 15.13 6.58 13.50
N ILE A 102 13.97 5.90 13.64
CA ILE A 102 13.25 5.79 14.93
C ILE A 102 14.15 5.19 16.02
N LEU A 103 14.96 4.19 15.68
CA LEU A 103 15.87 3.54 16.63
C LEU A 103 17.12 4.39 16.94
N GLN A 104 17.41 5.43 16.14
CA GLN A 104 18.48 6.40 16.39
C GLN A 104 17.99 7.63 17.18
N HIS A 105 16.68 7.75 17.40
CA HIS A 105 16.10 8.88 18.13
C HIS A 105 16.40 8.75 19.64
N ASP A 106 16.60 9.88 20.32
CA ASP A 106 17.01 9.89 21.74
C ASP A 106 15.91 9.38 22.70
N THR A 107 14.66 9.53 22.30
CA THR A 107 13.50 9.14 23.13
C THR A 107 12.64 8.08 22.43
N PRO A 108 12.17 7.06 23.18
CA PRO A 108 11.30 6.03 22.61
C PRO A 108 9.88 6.57 22.43
N GLU A 109 9.51 6.86 21.19
CA GLU A 109 8.19 7.38 20.82
C GLU A 109 7.54 6.55 19.71
N ASP A 110 6.23 6.73 19.53
CA ASP A 110 5.48 6.10 18.47
C ASP A 110 5.39 7.05 17.26
N PHE A 111 5.49 6.51 16.04
CA PHE A 111 5.51 7.28 14.79
C PHE A 111 4.56 6.69 13.76
N VAL A 112 3.77 7.54 13.11
CA VAL A 112 3.09 7.20 11.85
C VAL A 112 4.11 7.22 10.74
N ILE A 113 4.19 6.10 10.00
CA ILE A 113 5.04 5.95 8.81
C ILE A 113 4.12 5.83 7.60
N ALA A 114 4.02 6.93 6.86
CA ALA A 114 3.10 7.11 5.73
C ALA A 114 3.70 8.09 4.73
N THR A 115 3.20 8.11 3.50
CA THR A 115 3.64 9.11 2.51
C THR A 115 2.96 10.47 2.70
N GLY A 116 1.77 10.50 3.25
CA GLY A 116 0.90 11.67 3.35
C GLY A 116 0.09 11.94 2.08
N GLU A 117 0.11 10.99 1.14
CA GLU A 117 -0.66 11.03 -0.10
C GLU A 117 -1.43 9.73 -0.27
N TYR A 118 -2.59 9.80 -0.90
CA TYR A 118 -3.33 8.60 -1.26
C TYR A 118 -3.61 8.55 -2.75
N HIS A 119 -3.64 7.34 -3.29
CA HIS A 119 -3.97 7.06 -4.67
C HIS A 119 -5.04 5.98 -4.75
N THR A 120 -5.79 5.98 -5.83
CA THR A 120 -6.81 4.96 -6.08
C THR A 120 -6.18 3.72 -6.72
N VAL A 121 -6.83 2.57 -6.56
CA VAL A 121 -6.45 1.35 -7.28
C VAL A 121 -6.50 1.57 -8.80
N ARG A 122 -7.44 2.41 -9.28
CA ARG A 122 -7.55 2.80 -10.70
C ARG A 122 -6.29 3.53 -11.19
N GLU A 123 -5.80 4.52 -10.43
CA GLU A 123 -4.55 5.24 -10.76
C GLU A 123 -3.37 4.28 -10.82
N PHE A 124 -3.25 3.40 -9.82
CA PHE A 124 -2.19 2.38 -9.81
C PHE A 124 -2.27 1.48 -11.04
N ALA A 125 -3.46 0.96 -11.38
CA ALA A 125 -3.67 0.12 -12.54
C ALA A 125 -3.34 0.85 -13.86
N THR A 126 -3.80 2.10 -13.99
CA THR A 126 -3.53 2.92 -15.18
C THR A 126 -2.02 3.06 -15.43
N LEU A 127 -1.27 3.41 -14.39
CA LEU A 127 0.18 3.55 -14.49
C LEU A 127 0.88 2.21 -14.78
N ALA A 128 0.49 1.13 -14.08
CA ALA A 128 1.10 -0.18 -14.27
C ALA A 128 0.88 -0.73 -15.70
N PHE A 129 -0.31 -0.54 -16.26
CA PHE A 129 -0.59 -0.93 -17.66
C PHE A 129 0.15 -0.04 -18.65
N LYS A 130 0.29 1.25 -18.37
CA LYS A 130 1.08 2.16 -19.21
C LYS A 130 2.55 1.75 -19.27
N GLU A 131 3.15 1.30 -18.16
CA GLU A 131 4.51 0.72 -18.15
C GLU A 131 4.63 -0.52 -19.04
N ALA A 132 3.56 -1.29 -19.19
CA ALA A 132 3.49 -2.43 -20.12
C ALA A 132 3.19 -2.02 -21.59
N GLY A 133 3.10 -0.72 -21.89
CA GLY A 133 2.78 -0.20 -23.22
C GLY A 133 1.30 -0.25 -23.58
N ILE A 134 0.41 -0.33 -22.57
CA ILE A 134 -1.04 -0.43 -22.75
C ILE A 134 -1.71 0.80 -22.15
N ASP A 135 -2.41 1.58 -22.94
CA ASP A 135 -3.21 2.72 -22.49
C ASP A 135 -4.64 2.28 -22.19
N LEU A 136 -5.03 2.41 -20.91
CA LEU A 136 -6.38 2.08 -20.45
C LEU A 136 -7.30 3.30 -20.51
N ARG A 137 -8.53 3.09 -21.01
CA ARG A 137 -9.68 3.97 -20.75
C ARG A 137 -10.66 3.25 -19.84
N TRP A 138 -11.32 3.99 -18.96
CA TRP A 138 -12.26 3.47 -17.99
C TRP A 138 -13.68 3.76 -18.40
N GLU A 139 -14.56 2.76 -18.29
CA GLU A 139 -16.00 2.87 -18.59
C GLU A 139 -16.81 2.17 -17.48
N GLY A 140 -17.98 2.73 -17.17
CA GLY A 140 -18.86 2.24 -16.11
C GLY A 140 -18.48 2.76 -14.72
N GLU A 141 -19.17 2.28 -13.69
CA GLU A 141 -18.99 2.69 -12.29
C GLU A 141 -19.15 1.49 -11.35
N GLY A 142 -18.47 1.51 -10.21
CA GLY A 142 -18.55 0.51 -9.15
C GLY A 142 -18.25 -0.90 -9.67
N VAL A 143 -19.16 -1.85 -9.45
CA VAL A 143 -18.98 -3.26 -9.89
C VAL A 143 -19.04 -3.45 -11.40
N ASN A 144 -19.54 -2.46 -12.14
CA ASN A 144 -19.63 -2.51 -13.60
C ASN A 144 -18.48 -1.79 -14.29
N GLU A 145 -17.52 -1.27 -13.54
CA GLU A 145 -16.39 -0.53 -14.11
C GLU A 145 -15.42 -1.48 -14.81
N LYS A 146 -14.94 -1.03 -15.97
CA LYS A 146 -14.02 -1.78 -16.85
C LYS A 146 -12.89 -0.90 -17.34
N GLY A 147 -11.67 -1.44 -17.30
CA GLY A 147 -10.50 -0.89 -17.97
C GLY A 147 -10.34 -1.52 -19.34
N ILE A 148 -10.38 -0.68 -20.38
CA ILE A 148 -10.38 -1.09 -21.78
C ILE A 148 -9.10 -0.59 -22.44
N ASP A 149 -8.40 -1.49 -23.10
CA ASP A 149 -7.25 -1.13 -23.95
C ASP A 149 -7.72 -0.23 -25.10
N THR A 150 -7.18 0.96 -25.19
CA THR A 150 -7.56 1.93 -26.22
C THR A 150 -7.17 1.51 -27.62
N ALA A 151 -6.12 0.70 -27.78
CA ALA A 151 -5.63 0.25 -29.08
C ALA A 151 -6.45 -0.92 -29.65
N THR A 152 -6.90 -1.85 -28.79
CA THR A 152 -7.56 -3.09 -29.23
C THR A 152 -9.05 -3.13 -28.93
N GLY A 153 -9.55 -2.27 -28.05
CA GLY A 153 -10.93 -2.28 -27.55
C GLY A 153 -11.23 -3.46 -26.61
N LYS A 154 -10.23 -4.25 -26.21
CA LYS A 154 -10.41 -5.38 -25.30
C LYS A 154 -10.55 -4.90 -23.86
N VAL A 155 -11.45 -5.52 -23.12
CA VAL A 155 -11.56 -5.36 -21.67
C VAL A 155 -10.41 -6.11 -21.02
N LEU A 156 -9.54 -5.40 -20.28
CA LEU A 156 -8.37 -5.94 -19.61
C LEU A 156 -8.50 -5.93 -18.08
N VAL A 157 -9.34 -5.07 -17.53
CA VAL A 157 -9.61 -4.96 -16.09
C VAL A 157 -11.11 -4.96 -15.87
N GLU A 158 -11.57 -5.77 -14.93
CA GLU A 158 -12.98 -5.82 -14.48
C GLU A 158 -13.04 -5.92 -12.96
N VAL A 159 -14.13 -5.42 -12.36
CA VAL A 159 -14.42 -5.62 -10.94
C VAL A 159 -15.11 -6.99 -10.77
N ASP A 160 -14.52 -7.88 -9.97
CA ASP A 160 -15.16 -9.15 -9.61
C ASP A 160 -16.09 -8.93 -8.38
N PRO A 161 -17.42 -9.08 -8.52
CA PRO A 161 -18.37 -8.87 -7.43
C PRO A 161 -18.09 -9.74 -6.19
N LYS A 162 -17.45 -10.90 -6.36
CA LYS A 162 -17.09 -11.81 -5.28
C LYS A 162 -16.09 -11.18 -4.29
N TYR A 163 -15.24 -10.29 -4.78
CA TYR A 163 -14.22 -9.62 -3.98
C TYR A 163 -14.59 -8.17 -3.62
N PHE A 164 -15.76 -7.73 -4.05
CA PHE A 164 -16.30 -6.43 -3.66
C PHE A 164 -16.64 -6.44 -2.16
N ARG A 165 -16.00 -5.57 -1.39
CA ARG A 165 -16.23 -5.43 0.06
C ARG A 165 -17.11 -4.22 0.33
N PRO A 166 -18.36 -4.40 0.80
CA PRO A 166 -19.25 -3.27 1.12
C PRO A 166 -18.76 -2.38 2.27
N SER A 167 -17.81 -2.88 3.08
CA SER A 167 -17.27 -2.21 4.27
C SER A 167 -15.76 -2.00 4.17
N GLU A 168 -15.27 -1.56 3.01
CA GLU A 168 -13.85 -1.18 2.91
C GLU A 168 -13.56 0.06 3.76
N VAL A 169 -12.33 0.13 4.28
CA VAL A 169 -11.82 1.36 4.92
C VAL A 169 -11.65 2.41 3.82
N GLU A 170 -12.53 3.41 3.81
CA GLU A 170 -12.68 4.35 2.68
C GLU A 170 -11.46 5.26 2.49
N GLN A 171 -10.77 5.63 3.58
CA GLN A 171 -9.64 6.58 3.51
C GLN A 171 -8.57 6.25 4.55
N LEU A 172 -7.56 5.50 4.16
CA LEU A 172 -6.32 5.39 4.93
C LEU A 172 -5.31 6.39 4.38
N LEU A 173 -5.19 7.54 5.06
CA LEU A 173 -4.24 8.61 4.77
C LEU A 173 -3.48 8.93 6.05
N GLY A 174 -2.18 8.65 6.09
CA GLY A 174 -1.35 8.93 7.25
C GLY A 174 -0.80 10.35 7.27
N ASP A 175 -0.61 10.91 8.45
CA ASP A 175 0.11 12.16 8.65
C ASP A 175 1.56 11.87 9.08
N PRO A 176 2.56 12.01 8.19
CA PRO A 176 3.96 11.74 8.50
C PRO A 176 4.67 12.91 9.20
N THR A 177 3.96 13.97 9.59
CA THR A 177 4.56 15.22 10.09
C THR A 177 5.53 14.99 11.24
N LYS A 178 5.18 14.13 12.19
CA LYS A 178 6.05 13.82 13.34
C LYS A 178 7.36 13.16 12.89
N ALA A 179 7.29 12.17 12.02
CA ALA A 179 8.49 11.50 11.49
C ALA A 179 9.37 12.45 10.66
N LYS A 180 8.73 13.31 9.84
CA LYS A 180 9.45 14.34 9.07
C LYS A 180 10.19 15.33 9.98
N THR A 181 9.53 15.84 11.01
CA THR A 181 10.05 16.92 11.85
C THR A 181 11.08 16.44 12.87
N LEU A 182 10.85 15.29 13.50
CA LEU A 182 11.74 14.79 14.56
C LEU A 182 12.86 13.90 14.04
N LEU A 183 12.64 13.16 12.96
CA LEU A 183 13.61 12.22 12.41
C LEU A 183 14.31 12.74 11.15
N GLY A 184 13.83 13.82 10.56
CA GLY A 184 14.30 14.31 9.26
C GLY A 184 13.99 13.35 8.10
N TRP A 185 13.05 12.43 8.29
CA TRP A 185 12.68 11.45 7.28
C TRP A 185 11.94 12.08 6.11
N ASN A 186 12.28 11.69 4.89
CA ASN A 186 11.54 12.08 3.69
C ASN A 186 10.59 10.94 3.26
N PRO A 187 9.27 11.07 3.49
CA PRO A 187 8.29 10.03 3.12
C PRO A 187 8.08 9.88 1.62
N GLN A 188 8.52 10.84 0.82
CA GLN A 188 8.38 10.87 -0.64
C GLN A 188 9.75 10.79 -1.34
N GLN A 189 10.69 10.07 -0.76
CA GLN A 189 11.97 9.81 -1.39
C GLN A 189 11.79 9.03 -2.70
N THR A 190 10.86 8.08 -2.70
CA THR A 190 10.35 7.40 -3.90
C THR A 190 8.92 7.88 -4.17
N SER A 191 8.66 8.46 -5.34
CA SER A 191 7.31 8.91 -5.71
C SER A 191 6.37 7.73 -5.98
N PHE A 192 5.07 8.00 -6.03
CA PHE A 192 4.08 6.98 -6.37
C PHE A 192 4.30 6.40 -7.77
N GLU A 193 4.58 7.26 -8.74
CA GLU A 193 4.87 6.85 -10.12
C GLU A 193 6.12 5.98 -10.19
N GLU A 194 7.18 6.37 -9.48
CA GLU A 194 8.43 5.61 -9.42
C GLU A 194 8.22 4.25 -8.73
N LEU A 195 7.42 4.18 -7.67
CA LEU A 195 7.04 2.91 -7.03
C LEU A 195 6.34 1.97 -8.01
N VAL A 196 5.35 2.48 -8.75
CA VAL A 196 4.63 1.70 -9.76
C VAL A 196 5.58 1.23 -10.87
N HIS A 197 6.46 2.11 -11.35
CA HIS A 197 7.49 1.78 -12.34
C HIS A 197 8.40 0.64 -11.86
N ILE A 198 8.98 0.75 -10.66
CA ILE A 198 9.86 -0.28 -10.05
C ILE A 198 9.15 -1.64 -10.03
N MET A 199 7.90 -1.68 -9.56
CA MET A 199 7.14 -2.91 -9.45
C MET A 199 6.78 -3.50 -10.81
N ALA A 200 6.29 -2.67 -11.73
CA ALA A 200 5.89 -3.11 -13.07
C ALA A 200 7.10 -3.59 -13.90
N GLU A 201 8.20 -2.86 -13.89
CA GLU A 201 9.44 -3.24 -14.58
C GLU A 201 9.97 -4.59 -14.09
N HIS A 202 9.98 -4.80 -12.77
CA HIS A 202 10.38 -6.08 -12.18
C HIS A 202 9.50 -7.22 -12.68
N ASP A 203 8.18 -7.05 -12.65
CA ASP A 203 7.24 -8.10 -13.02
C ASP A 203 7.25 -8.38 -14.53
N MET A 204 7.45 -7.37 -15.37
CA MET A 204 7.68 -7.59 -16.81
C MET A 204 8.94 -8.42 -17.06
N LYS A 205 10.04 -8.12 -16.37
CA LYS A 205 11.27 -8.92 -16.45
C LYS A 205 11.05 -10.35 -15.97
N PHE A 206 10.31 -10.53 -14.87
CA PHE A 206 9.99 -11.82 -14.28
C PHE A 206 9.15 -12.69 -15.24
N VAL A 207 8.06 -12.15 -15.78
CA VAL A 207 7.16 -12.85 -16.71
C VAL A 207 7.90 -13.21 -18.01
N ARG A 208 8.74 -12.30 -18.52
CA ARG A 208 9.57 -12.57 -19.71
C ARG A 208 10.52 -13.74 -19.48
N LYS A 209 11.17 -13.84 -18.32
CA LYS A 209 12.04 -14.97 -17.96
C LYS A 209 11.26 -16.30 -17.87
N LEU A 210 10.05 -16.28 -17.31
CA LEU A 210 9.20 -17.47 -17.24
C LEU A 210 8.82 -17.96 -18.66
N HIS A 211 8.48 -17.05 -19.54
CA HIS A 211 8.10 -17.37 -20.91
C HIS A 211 9.26 -17.92 -21.75
N LEU A 212 10.48 -17.47 -21.50
CA LEU A 212 11.66 -18.03 -22.16
C LEU A 212 11.94 -19.47 -21.69
N ARG A 213 11.86 -19.76 -20.40
CA ARG A 213 12.05 -21.10 -19.85
C ARG A 213 11.01 -22.10 -20.34
N SER A 214 9.74 -21.69 -20.48
CA SER A 214 8.65 -22.55 -20.99
C SER A 214 8.74 -22.86 -22.49
N LYS A 215 9.70 -22.32 -23.20
CA LYS A 215 9.98 -22.62 -24.63
C LYS A 215 11.22 -23.54 -24.80
N GLU A 216 11.97 -23.77 -23.74
CA GLU A 216 13.15 -24.63 -23.72
C GLU A 216 12.82 -26.06 -23.22
N ASP A 217 11.64 -26.23 -22.60
CA ASP A 217 11.03 -27.53 -22.23
C ASP A 217 10.03 -28.00 -23.30
#